data_cda4dc2ed43ddc3da224cd33dc23078c
#
_entry.id   cda4dc2ed43ddc3da224cd33dc23078c
#
_cell.length_a   1.000
_cell.length_b   1.000
_cell.length_c   1.000
_cell.angle_alpha   90.00
_cell.angle_beta   90.00
_cell.angle_gamma   90.00
#
_symmetry.space_group_name_H-M   'P 1'
#
loop_
_entity.id
_entity.type
_entity.pdbx_description
1 polymer ?
#
loop_
_entity_poly.entity_id
_entity_poly.type
_entity_poly.pdbx_seq_one_letter_code
_entity_poly.pdbx_strand_id
1 'polypeptide(L)'
;MKKIGFVVPWYHKDIRGGAEQELRGIVTHLKANNVDLEIITTCVKEFTADWTENYFKEGVEIVDGIPIRRFKVRKGNMKEFHRINAKVMQGKTISYDEEDIFIREMVNSPDMYDYLREHSEEYHRYVFIPYMFGTTYYGILACPFKSILIPCLHDEAYAYFRHYRETFRDLRGIIFHARPEMELANKVLDLRNVNQVLLGEGVETDFEYNADRFRKKYNINEPYILSLIHI
;
A
#
# COMPACT_ATOMS: atom_id res chain seq x y z
N MET A 1 -11.73 9.57 20.95
CA MET A 1 -11.83 9.82 19.48
C MET A 1 -11.69 8.47 18.81
N LYS A 2 -12.41 8.18 17.71
CA LYS A 2 -12.19 6.92 16.96
C LYS A 2 -10.84 6.98 16.26
N LYS A 3 -10.09 5.87 16.23
CA LYS A 3 -8.75 5.78 15.64
C LYS A 3 -8.78 5.72 14.09
N ILE A 4 -7.63 5.96 13.47
CA ILE A 4 -7.40 5.76 12.04
C ILE A 4 -6.60 4.47 11.86
N GLY A 5 -7.09 3.55 11.04
CA GLY A 5 -6.37 2.33 10.67
C GLY A 5 -5.65 2.50 9.33
N PHE A 6 -4.33 2.33 9.31
CA PHE A 6 -3.55 2.28 8.07
C PHE A 6 -3.37 0.83 7.65
N VAL A 7 -3.92 0.45 6.50
CA VAL A 7 -3.92 -0.93 6.01
C VAL A 7 -2.91 -1.07 4.88
N VAL A 8 -1.90 -1.91 5.11
CA VAL A 8 -0.80 -2.14 4.18
C VAL A 8 -0.46 -3.63 4.09
N PRO A 9 0.08 -4.12 2.96
CA PRO A 9 0.37 -5.55 2.79
C PRO A 9 1.46 -6.06 3.75
N TRP A 10 2.48 -5.27 4.04
CA TRP A 10 3.58 -5.56 4.95
C TRP A 10 4.10 -4.27 5.59
N TYR A 11 4.67 -4.39 6.77
CA TYR A 11 5.29 -3.25 7.45
C TYR A 11 6.28 -3.73 8.52
N HIS A 12 7.45 -3.11 8.56
CA HIS A 12 8.37 -3.15 9.71
C HIS A 12 9.27 -1.91 9.71
N LYS A 13 9.91 -1.62 10.85
CA LYS A 13 10.67 -0.37 11.06
C LYS A 13 11.84 -0.17 10.09
N ASP A 14 12.44 -1.25 9.58
CA ASP A 14 13.64 -1.21 8.73
C ASP A 14 13.32 -1.36 7.23
N ILE A 15 12.03 -1.41 6.87
CA ILE A 15 11.60 -1.57 5.47
C ILE A 15 11.94 -0.34 4.63
N ARG A 16 12.33 -0.55 3.38
CA ARG A 16 12.89 0.49 2.50
C ARG A 16 12.06 0.79 1.24
N GLY A 17 10.89 0.23 1.10
CA GLY A 17 10.00 0.52 -0.03
C GLY A 17 9.48 1.95 -0.01
N GLY A 18 9.08 2.50 -1.16
CA GLY A 18 8.55 3.85 -1.29
C GLY A 18 7.26 4.04 -0.49
N ALA A 19 6.26 3.21 -0.74
CA ALA A 19 4.97 3.27 -0.02
C ALA A 19 5.12 3.07 1.50
N GLU A 20 6.08 2.26 1.93
CA GLU A 20 6.36 2.03 3.36
C GLU A 20 7.07 3.22 4.00
N GLN A 21 7.96 3.91 3.29
CA GLN A 21 8.58 5.15 3.77
C GLN A 21 7.56 6.27 3.88
N GLU A 22 6.70 6.40 2.89
CA GLU A 22 5.58 7.32 2.91
C GLU A 22 4.67 7.07 4.12
N LEU A 23 4.21 5.84 4.29
CA LEU A 23 3.41 5.47 5.46
C LEU A 23 4.11 5.84 6.77
N ARG A 24 5.40 5.53 6.89
CA ARG A 24 6.18 5.88 8.09
C ARG A 24 6.17 7.37 8.35
N GLY A 25 6.40 8.20 7.34
CA GLY A 25 6.32 9.66 7.46
C GLY A 25 4.95 10.10 7.94
N ILE A 26 3.88 9.64 7.28
CA ILE A 26 2.50 9.97 7.63
C ILE A 26 2.18 9.60 9.08
N VAL A 27 2.41 8.35 9.50
CA VAL A 27 2.02 7.90 10.85
C VAL A 27 2.86 8.55 11.94
N THR A 28 4.13 8.84 11.68
CA THR A 28 5.03 9.55 12.63
C THR A 28 4.52 10.96 12.88
N HIS A 29 4.22 11.72 11.85
CA HIS A 29 3.72 13.09 11.97
C HIS A 29 2.31 13.14 12.57
N LEU A 30 1.42 12.24 12.20
CA LEU A 30 0.09 12.15 12.81
C LEU A 30 0.17 11.80 14.30
N LYS A 31 1.05 10.86 14.67
CA LYS A 31 1.28 10.50 16.07
C LYS A 31 1.84 11.66 16.88
N ALA A 32 2.79 12.43 16.35
CA ALA A 32 3.34 13.62 16.97
C ALA A 32 2.27 14.71 17.22
N ASN A 33 1.19 14.71 16.40
CA ASN A 33 0.03 15.58 16.56
C ASN A 33 -1.13 14.94 17.35
N ASN A 34 -0.85 13.92 18.16
CA ASN A 34 -1.80 13.22 19.02
C ASN A 34 -3.00 12.59 18.30
N VAL A 35 -2.84 12.20 17.05
CA VAL A 35 -3.85 11.40 16.33
C VAL A 35 -3.77 9.96 16.82
N ASP A 36 -4.90 9.41 17.23
CA ASP A 36 -5.01 8.01 17.59
C ASP A 36 -5.04 7.15 16.30
N LEU A 37 -4.05 6.27 16.14
CA LEU A 37 -3.87 5.48 14.94
C LEU A 37 -3.24 4.12 15.21
N GLU A 38 -3.41 3.21 14.24
CA GLU A 38 -2.87 1.86 14.26
C GLU A 38 -2.50 1.44 12.83
N ILE A 39 -1.39 0.71 12.67
CA ILE A 39 -1.04 0.05 11.41
C ILE A 39 -1.61 -1.37 11.44
N ILE A 40 -2.36 -1.72 10.40
CA ILE A 40 -2.98 -3.03 10.19
C ILE A 40 -2.27 -3.67 8.99
N THR A 41 -1.62 -4.81 9.21
CA THR A 41 -0.76 -5.41 8.19
C THR A 41 -0.75 -6.93 8.28
N THR A 42 -0.03 -7.58 7.39
CA THR A 42 0.14 -9.03 7.43
C THR A 42 1.43 -9.45 8.13
N CYS A 43 1.59 -10.77 8.28
CA CYS A 43 2.83 -11.37 8.79
C CYS A 43 3.92 -11.53 7.71
N VAL A 44 3.68 -11.11 6.46
CA VAL A 44 4.68 -11.12 5.38
C VAL A 44 5.77 -10.10 5.68
N LYS A 45 7.01 -10.44 5.33
CA LYS A 45 8.16 -9.58 5.62
C LYS A 45 8.18 -8.31 4.77
N GLU A 46 8.20 -8.46 3.45
CA GLU A 46 8.39 -7.36 2.49
C GLU A 46 8.03 -7.81 1.07
N PHE A 47 8.07 -6.88 0.11
CA PHE A 47 7.73 -7.13 -1.29
C PHE A 47 8.48 -8.30 -1.94
N THR A 48 9.77 -8.44 -1.65
CA THR A 48 10.64 -9.49 -2.24
C THR A 48 10.55 -10.84 -1.53
N ALA A 49 9.79 -10.93 -0.43
CA ALA A 49 9.60 -12.17 0.32
C ALA A 49 8.57 -13.10 -0.35
N ASP A 50 8.46 -14.33 0.14
CA ASP A 50 7.33 -15.20 -0.21
C ASP A 50 6.04 -14.68 0.45
N TRP A 51 5.07 -14.27 -0.34
CA TRP A 51 3.82 -13.72 0.14
C TRP A 51 2.87 -14.75 0.77
N THR A 52 3.26 -16.02 0.77
CA THR A 52 2.54 -17.11 1.43
C THR A 52 3.14 -17.50 2.77
N GLU A 53 4.25 -16.86 3.17
CA GLU A 53 4.95 -17.13 4.43
C GLU A 53 4.64 -16.08 5.50
N ASN A 54 4.35 -16.59 6.70
CA ASN A 54 4.16 -15.77 7.90
C ASN A 54 5.50 -15.60 8.63
N TYR A 55 6.28 -14.61 8.21
CA TYR A 55 7.59 -14.28 8.79
C TYR A 55 7.45 -13.69 10.21
N PHE A 56 6.56 -12.73 10.37
CA PHE A 56 6.26 -12.15 11.68
C PHE A 56 5.21 -12.98 12.42
N LYS A 57 5.17 -12.80 13.75
CA LYS A 57 4.09 -13.37 14.57
C LYS A 57 2.82 -12.55 14.42
N GLU A 58 1.69 -13.25 14.39
CA GLU A 58 0.36 -12.65 14.51
C GLU A 58 0.19 -11.98 15.87
N GLY A 59 -0.60 -10.92 15.91
CA GLY A 59 -0.93 -10.18 17.13
C GLY A 59 -0.66 -8.68 17.01
N VAL A 60 -0.54 -8.02 18.15
CA VAL A 60 -0.27 -6.57 18.22
C VAL A 60 1.09 -6.36 18.88
N GLU A 61 1.93 -5.57 18.25
CA GLU A 61 3.17 -5.06 18.81
C GLU A 61 3.18 -3.54 18.81
N ILE A 62 3.99 -2.93 19.64
CA ILE A 62 4.16 -1.47 19.67
C ILE A 62 5.57 -1.16 19.16
N VAL A 63 5.64 -0.37 18.08
CA VAL A 63 6.90 0.12 17.51
C VAL A 63 6.86 1.64 17.47
N ASP A 64 7.82 2.30 18.09
CA ASP A 64 7.91 3.75 18.20
C ASP A 64 6.59 4.40 18.72
N GLY A 65 5.91 3.70 19.64
CA GLY A 65 4.63 4.14 20.22
C GLY A 65 3.42 3.97 19.31
N ILE A 66 3.57 3.32 18.15
CA ILE A 66 2.50 3.04 17.18
C ILE A 66 2.12 1.56 17.29
N PRO A 67 0.83 1.22 17.53
CA PRO A 67 0.37 -0.15 17.45
C PRO A 67 0.45 -0.69 16.03
N ILE A 68 1.01 -1.88 15.88
CA ILE A 68 1.07 -2.64 14.62
C ILE A 68 0.34 -3.95 14.83
N ARG A 69 -0.79 -4.12 14.17
CA ARG A 69 -1.59 -5.35 14.21
C ARG A 69 -1.29 -6.20 12.99
N ARG A 70 -0.87 -7.45 13.22
CA ARG A 70 -0.48 -8.40 12.19
C ARG A 70 -1.45 -9.56 12.08
N PHE A 71 -1.80 -9.90 10.85
CA PHE A 71 -2.64 -11.04 10.51
C PHE A 71 -1.88 -12.03 9.64
N LYS A 72 -2.15 -13.32 9.85
CA LYS A 72 -1.59 -14.35 8.98
C LYS A 72 -2.13 -14.23 7.56
N VAL A 73 -1.28 -14.56 6.62
CA VAL A 73 -1.69 -14.74 5.23
C VAL A 73 -2.11 -16.18 4.96
N ARG A 74 -3.07 -16.35 4.05
CA ARG A 74 -3.38 -17.67 3.53
C ARG A 74 -2.29 -18.13 2.55
N LYS A 75 -2.17 -19.44 2.36
CA LYS A 75 -1.35 -19.98 1.27
C LYS A 75 -2.03 -19.68 -0.07
N GLY A 76 -1.38 -18.82 -0.87
CA GLY A 76 -1.78 -18.54 -2.24
C GLY A 76 -1.29 -19.61 -3.22
N ASN A 77 -1.94 -19.69 -4.39
CA ASN A 77 -1.45 -20.46 -5.52
C ASN A 77 -0.49 -19.62 -6.37
N MET A 78 0.75 -19.50 -5.93
CA MET A 78 1.77 -18.67 -6.59
C MET A 78 2.03 -19.12 -8.03
N LYS A 79 1.80 -20.39 -8.37
CA LYS A 79 1.93 -20.89 -9.76
C LYS A 79 0.90 -20.22 -10.67
N GLU A 80 -0.36 -20.14 -10.24
CA GLU A 80 -1.41 -19.45 -11.00
C GLU A 80 -1.18 -17.94 -11.05
N PHE A 81 -0.77 -17.33 -9.92
CA PHE A 81 -0.36 -15.92 -9.91
C PHE A 81 0.69 -15.65 -10.96
N HIS A 82 1.82 -16.39 -10.96
CA HIS A 82 2.91 -16.18 -11.91
C HIS A 82 2.50 -16.46 -13.36
N ARG A 83 1.64 -17.44 -13.59
CA ARG A 83 1.09 -17.73 -14.94
C ARG A 83 0.33 -16.53 -15.51
N ILE A 84 -0.53 -15.92 -14.68
CA ILE A 84 -1.34 -14.77 -15.11
C ILE A 84 -0.46 -13.51 -15.18
N ASN A 85 0.41 -13.29 -14.20
CA ASN A 85 1.34 -12.17 -14.19
C ASN A 85 2.22 -12.13 -15.44
N ALA A 86 2.70 -13.30 -15.91
CA ALA A 86 3.48 -13.39 -17.13
C ALA A 86 2.68 -12.95 -18.38
N LYS A 87 1.36 -13.21 -18.44
CA LYS A 87 0.50 -12.71 -19.52
C LYS A 87 0.40 -11.17 -19.45
N VAL A 88 0.15 -10.64 -18.26
CA VAL A 88 0.01 -9.19 -18.02
C VAL A 88 1.30 -8.46 -18.40
N MET A 89 2.46 -8.98 -17.97
CA MET A 89 3.78 -8.41 -18.30
C MET A 89 4.11 -8.47 -19.81
N GLN A 90 3.50 -9.39 -20.55
CA GLN A 90 3.61 -9.47 -22.02
C GLN A 90 2.60 -8.58 -22.74
N GLY A 91 1.83 -7.75 -22.04
CA GLY A 91 0.80 -6.89 -22.62
C GLY A 91 -0.42 -7.66 -23.14
N LYS A 92 -0.60 -8.92 -22.74
CA LYS A 92 -1.75 -9.73 -23.16
C LYS A 92 -2.97 -9.40 -22.32
N THR A 93 -4.11 -9.32 -22.98
CA THR A 93 -5.41 -9.20 -22.30
C THR A 93 -5.70 -10.47 -21.50
N ILE A 94 -6.15 -10.31 -20.27
CA ILE A 94 -6.64 -11.38 -19.42
C ILE A 94 -8.15 -11.28 -19.22
N SER A 95 -8.80 -12.39 -18.87
CA SER A 95 -10.23 -12.42 -18.61
C SER A 95 -10.55 -11.81 -17.23
N TYR A 96 -11.82 -11.51 -16.98
CA TYR A 96 -12.31 -11.04 -15.68
C TYR A 96 -12.01 -12.07 -14.56
N ASP A 97 -12.19 -13.36 -14.85
CA ASP A 97 -11.87 -14.43 -13.91
C ASP A 97 -10.35 -14.54 -13.64
N GLU A 98 -9.52 -14.27 -14.65
CA GLU A 98 -8.07 -14.23 -14.47
C GLU A 98 -7.62 -13.01 -13.65
N GLU A 99 -8.30 -11.86 -13.77
CA GLU A 99 -8.07 -10.72 -12.87
C GLU A 99 -8.40 -11.09 -11.41
N ASP A 100 -9.55 -11.78 -11.17
CA ASP A 100 -9.92 -12.27 -9.83
C ASP A 100 -8.87 -13.21 -9.26
N ILE A 101 -8.43 -14.19 -10.03
CA ILE A 101 -7.38 -15.13 -9.62
C ILE A 101 -6.09 -14.37 -9.29
N PHE A 102 -5.69 -13.41 -10.13
CA PHE A 102 -4.49 -12.60 -9.92
C PHE A 102 -4.53 -11.87 -8.58
N ILE A 103 -5.62 -11.14 -8.31
CA ILE A 103 -5.79 -10.38 -7.07
C ILE A 103 -5.88 -11.30 -5.85
N ARG A 104 -6.61 -12.40 -5.99
CA ARG A 104 -6.82 -13.37 -4.91
C ARG A 104 -5.55 -14.09 -4.52
N GLU A 105 -4.67 -14.40 -5.48
CA GLU A 105 -3.44 -15.14 -5.23
C GLU A 105 -2.25 -14.25 -4.85
N MET A 106 -2.42 -12.93 -4.81
CA MET A 106 -1.48 -12.00 -4.16
C MET A 106 -1.47 -12.19 -2.64
N VAL A 107 -0.73 -11.32 -1.93
CA VAL A 107 -0.77 -11.27 -0.47
C VAL A 107 -2.21 -11.07 0.01
N ASN A 108 -2.71 -12.03 0.80
CA ASN A 108 -4.13 -12.13 1.11
C ASN A 108 -4.34 -12.68 2.54
N SER A 109 -5.18 -12.02 3.33
CA SER A 109 -5.44 -12.35 4.73
C SER A 109 -6.93 -12.23 5.05
N PRO A 110 -7.71 -13.32 4.93
CA PRO A 110 -9.13 -13.32 5.28
C PRO A 110 -9.42 -12.81 6.69
N ASP A 111 -8.63 -13.22 7.69
CA ASP A 111 -8.79 -12.81 9.08
C ASP A 111 -8.65 -11.28 9.26
N MET A 112 -7.80 -10.63 8.44
CA MET A 112 -7.71 -9.17 8.42
C MET A 112 -9.02 -8.53 7.94
N TYR A 113 -9.66 -9.07 6.90
CA TYR A 113 -10.90 -8.49 6.36
C TYR A 113 -12.06 -8.69 7.31
N ASP A 114 -12.14 -9.82 7.99
CA ASP A 114 -13.11 -10.07 9.04
C ASP A 114 -12.92 -9.08 10.21
N TYR A 115 -11.68 -8.88 10.64
CA TYR A 115 -11.34 -7.87 11.65
C TYR A 115 -11.79 -6.45 11.22
N LEU A 116 -11.46 -6.03 10.00
CA LEU A 116 -11.86 -4.70 9.50
C LEU A 116 -13.37 -4.51 9.53
N ARG A 117 -14.14 -5.54 9.20
CA ARG A 117 -15.59 -5.52 9.20
C ARG A 117 -16.17 -5.48 10.62
N GLU A 118 -15.72 -6.38 11.48
CA GLU A 118 -16.24 -6.56 12.85
C GLU A 118 -15.91 -5.37 13.75
N HIS A 119 -14.73 -4.78 13.58
CA HIS A 119 -14.23 -3.64 14.36
C HIS A 119 -14.43 -2.27 13.70
N SER A 120 -15.20 -2.22 12.61
CA SER A 120 -15.35 -0.99 11.82
C SER A 120 -15.84 0.21 12.65
N GLU A 121 -16.62 -0.01 13.70
CA GLU A 121 -17.13 1.07 14.56
C GLU A 121 -16.08 1.66 15.52
N GLU A 122 -14.95 1.00 15.71
CA GLU A 122 -13.82 1.52 16.49
C GLU A 122 -12.99 2.53 15.69
N TYR A 123 -13.06 2.46 14.37
CA TYR A 123 -12.29 3.30 13.46
C TYR A 123 -13.12 4.42 12.85
N HIS A 124 -12.48 5.59 12.75
CA HIS A 124 -13.06 6.70 11.99
C HIS A 124 -12.96 6.43 10.49
N ARG A 125 -11.77 6.02 10.05
CA ARG A 125 -11.45 5.64 8.67
C ARG A 125 -10.37 4.57 8.63
N TYR A 126 -10.36 3.83 7.52
CA TYR A 126 -9.24 3.01 7.09
C TYR A 126 -8.55 3.66 5.90
N VAL A 127 -7.23 3.75 5.93
CA VAL A 127 -6.40 4.29 4.85
C VAL A 127 -5.59 3.16 4.27
N PHE A 128 -5.83 2.82 3.02
CA PHE A 128 -5.18 1.72 2.30
C PHE A 128 -4.03 2.24 1.44
N ILE A 129 -2.88 1.56 1.47
CA ILE A 129 -1.67 1.86 0.70
C ILE A 129 -0.98 0.54 0.33
N PRO A 130 -0.54 0.33 -0.93
CA PRO A 130 -0.96 0.94 -2.19
C PRO A 130 -2.18 0.22 -2.79
N TYR A 131 -2.58 0.54 -4.05
CA TYR A 131 -3.82 0.08 -4.65
C TYR A 131 -3.87 -1.41 -5.01
N MET A 132 -2.75 -1.99 -5.44
CA MET A 132 -2.72 -3.19 -6.29
C MET A 132 -2.84 -4.53 -5.55
N PHE A 133 -2.72 -4.57 -4.23
CA PHE A 133 -2.65 -5.83 -3.48
C PHE A 133 -4.00 -6.37 -3.04
N GLY A 134 -4.07 -7.70 -2.83
CA GLY A 134 -5.25 -8.36 -2.30
C GLY A 134 -5.70 -7.79 -0.96
N THR A 135 -4.76 -7.40 -0.08
CA THR A 135 -5.05 -6.72 1.18
C THR A 135 -5.84 -5.43 1.00
N THR A 136 -5.52 -4.64 -0.02
CA THR A 136 -6.25 -3.40 -0.35
C THR A 136 -7.59 -3.72 -0.98
N TYR A 137 -7.62 -4.56 -2.00
CA TYR A 137 -8.84 -4.91 -2.72
C TYR A 137 -9.92 -5.49 -1.81
N TYR A 138 -9.61 -6.58 -1.09
CA TYR A 138 -10.57 -7.23 -0.20
C TYR A 138 -10.84 -6.42 1.08
N GLY A 139 -9.85 -5.67 1.56
CA GLY A 139 -10.03 -4.77 2.69
C GLY A 139 -11.03 -3.65 2.39
N ILE A 140 -10.96 -3.05 1.20
CA ILE A 140 -11.93 -2.05 0.74
C ILE A 140 -13.32 -2.68 0.60
N LEU A 141 -13.43 -3.87 0.01
CA LEU A 141 -14.70 -4.60 -0.08
C LEU A 141 -15.34 -4.89 1.29
N ALA A 142 -14.52 -5.08 2.33
CA ALA A 142 -15.02 -5.31 3.69
C ALA A 142 -15.69 -4.07 4.30
N CYS A 143 -15.23 -2.85 3.96
CA CYS A 143 -15.74 -1.59 4.55
C CYS A 143 -15.58 -0.38 3.62
N PRO A 144 -16.23 -0.36 2.43
CA PRO A 144 -15.97 0.64 1.38
C PRO A 144 -16.23 2.08 1.85
N PHE A 145 -17.32 2.32 2.56
CA PHE A 145 -17.70 3.67 3.01
C PHE A 145 -16.82 4.28 4.10
N LYS A 146 -15.93 3.49 4.70
CA LYS A 146 -14.90 3.95 5.65
C LYS A 146 -13.51 4.02 5.02
N SER A 147 -13.35 3.52 3.79
CA SER A 147 -12.08 3.36 3.12
C SER A 147 -11.65 4.61 2.38
N ILE A 148 -10.42 5.02 2.61
CA ILE A 148 -9.67 6.02 1.85
C ILE A 148 -8.50 5.28 1.21
N LEU A 149 -8.19 5.61 -0.04
CA LEU A 149 -7.06 5.01 -0.76
C LEU A 149 -5.98 6.06 -1.01
N ILE A 150 -4.74 5.70 -0.72
CA ILE A 150 -3.54 6.33 -1.25
C ILE A 150 -2.98 5.36 -2.29
N PRO A 151 -3.22 5.57 -3.59
CA PRO A 151 -3.05 4.51 -4.57
C PRO A 151 -1.59 4.22 -4.92
N CYS A 152 -0.70 5.19 -4.93
CA CYS A 152 0.64 5.07 -5.50
C CYS A 152 0.55 4.51 -6.95
N LEU A 153 -0.34 5.09 -7.74
CA LEU A 153 -0.74 4.57 -9.05
C LEU A 153 0.24 4.98 -10.14
N HIS A 154 0.68 4.02 -10.92
CA HIS A 154 1.47 4.23 -12.13
C HIS A 154 0.72 3.74 -13.38
N ASP A 155 1.15 4.20 -14.57
CA ASP A 155 0.62 3.70 -15.84
C ASP A 155 1.20 2.31 -16.14
N GLU A 156 0.59 1.32 -15.53
CA GLU A 156 0.98 -0.07 -15.59
C GLU A 156 -0.23 -0.98 -15.87
N ALA A 157 0.02 -2.18 -16.34
CA ALA A 157 -1.04 -3.06 -16.83
C ALA A 157 -2.11 -3.38 -15.78
N TYR A 158 -1.75 -3.46 -14.50
CA TYR A 158 -2.67 -3.74 -13.41
C TYR A 158 -3.67 -2.61 -13.16
N ALA A 159 -3.29 -1.36 -13.42
CA ALA A 159 -4.14 -0.19 -13.21
C ALA A 159 -5.45 -0.24 -14.01
N TYR A 160 -5.45 -1.02 -15.08
CA TYR A 160 -6.58 -1.16 -16.01
C TYR A 160 -7.52 -2.33 -15.65
N PHE A 161 -7.32 -3.02 -14.55
CA PHE A 161 -8.19 -4.13 -14.16
C PHE A 161 -9.59 -3.64 -13.82
N ARG A 162 -10.58 -4.34 -14.36
CA ARG A 162 -12.01 -4.03 -14.15
C ARG A 162 -12.41 -4.17 -12.69
N HIS A 163 -11.83 -5.13 -11.98
CA HIS A 163 -12.03 -5.33 -10.55
C HIS A 163 -11.70 -4.07 -9.73
N TYR A 164 -10.59 -3.39 -9.99
CA TYR A 164 -10.25 -2.15 -9.30
C TYR A 164 -11.20 -1.03 -9.68
N ARG A 165 -11.56 -0.90 -10.95
CA ARG A 165 -12.52 0.09 -11.43
C ARG A 165 -13.89 -0.05 -10.75
N GLU A 166 -14.35 -1.30 -10.56
CA GLU A 166 -15.64 -1.59 -9.93
C GLU A 166 -15.61 -1.40 -8.41
N THR A 167 -14.53 -1.79 -7.75
CA THR A 167 -14.42 -1.72 -6.29
C THR A 167 -14.15 -0.29 -5.82
N PHE A 168 -13.30 0.46 -6.51
CA PHE A 168 -12.88 1.76 -6.02
C PHE A 168 -13.91 2.87 -6.23
N ARG A 169 -14.98 2.65 -7.00
CA ARG A 169 -16.09 3.59 -7.14
C ARG A 169 -16.87 3.84 -5.85
N ASP A 170 -16.76 2.93 -4.87
CA ASP A 170 -17.49 2.99 -3.60
C ASP A 170 -16.62 3.50 -2.44
N LEU A 171 -15.40 3.94 -2.73
CA LEU A 171 -14.49 4.54 -1.75
C LEU A 171 -15.09 5.82 -1.16
N ARG A 172 -14.83 6.04 0.12
CA ARG A 172 -15.12 7.34 0.77
C ARG A 172 -14.26 8.46 0.21
N GLY A 173 -13.02 8.17 -0.16
CA GLY A 173 -12.11 9.14 -0.74
C GLY A 173 -10.82 8.52 -1.27
N ILE A 174 -10.08 9.33 -2.00
CA ILE A 174 -8.77 8.97 -2.56
C ILE A 174 -7.84 10.18 -2.44
N ILE A 175 -6.61 9.95 -2.02
CA ILE A 175 -5.58 10.97 -1.85
C ILE A 175 -4.48 10.69 -2.88
N PHE A 176 -4.19 11.68 -3.70
CA PHE A 176 -3.16 11.62 -4.74
C PHE A 176 -1.94 12.44 -4.35
N HIS A 177 -0.75 11.97 -4.73
CA HIS A 177 0.49 12.67 -4.52
C HIS A 177 0.87 13.58 -5.67
N ALA A 178 0.45 13.24 -6.88
CA ALA A 178 0.80 13.98 -8.08
C ALA A 178 -0.39 14.16 -9.02
N ARG A 179 -0.42 15.29 -9.74
CA ARG A 179 -1.45 15.54 -10.74
C ARG A 179 -1.52 14.48 -11.85
N PRO A 180 -0.39 13.98 -12.41
CA PRO A 180 -0.43 12.90 -13.41
C PRO A 180 -1.06 11.61 -12.86
N GLU A 181 -0.82 11.27 -11.60
CA GLU A 181 -1.46 10.13 -10.93
C GLU A 181 -2.98 10.31 -10.86
N MET A 182 -3.44 11.48 -10.44
CA MET A 182 -4.87 11.82 -10.38
C MET A 182 -5.54 11.77 -11.77
N GLU A 183 -4.87 12.29 -12.78
CA GLU A 183 -5.35 12.27 -14.17
C GLU A 183 -5.46 10.83 -14.71
N LEU A 184 -4.44 9.99 -14.47
CA LEU A 184 -4.47 8.58 -14.81
C LEU A 184 -5.60 7.85 -14.08
N ALA A 185 -5.73 8.03 -12.76
CA ALA A 185 -6.78 7.40 -11.98
C ALA A 185 -8.18 7.74 -12.53
N ASN A 186 -8.45 9.01 -12.84
CA ASN A 186 -9.74 9.43 -13.43
C ASN A 186 -9.97 8.88 -14.85
N LYS A 187 -8.92 8.50 -15.56
CA LYS A 187 -9.01 7.85 -16.88
C LYS A 187 -9.37 6.36 -16.77
N VAL A 188 -8.77 5.65 -15.79
CA VAL A 188 -8.84 4.18 -15.72
C VAL A 188 -9.86 3.66 -14.69
N LEU A 189 -10.15 4.44 -13.65
CA LEU A 189 -11.09 4.09 -12.58
C LEU A 189 -12.42 4.86 -12.72
N ASP A 190 -13.47 4.41 -12.06
CA ASP A 190 -14.75 5.14 -11.96
C ASP A 190 -14.82 5.90 -10.62
N LEU A 191 -14.29 7.12 -10.60
CA LEU A 191 -14.17 7.95 -9.40
C LEU A 191 -15.18 9.09 -9.32
N ARG A 192 -16.26 9.06 -10.11
CA ARG A 192 -17.24 10.16 -10.23
C ARG A 192 -17.90 10.53 -8.90
N ASN A 193 -18.08 9.59 -8.00
CA ASN A 193 -18.70 9.78 -6.69
C ASN A 193 -17.70 9.70 -5.53
N VAL A 194 -16.42 9.65 -5.80
CA VAL A 194 -15.36 9.52 -4.81
C VAL A 194 -14.79 10.91 -4.51
N ASN A 195 -14.64 11.24 -3.22
CA ASN A 195 -13.95 12.48 -2.84
C ASN A 195 -12.48 12.38 -3.20
N GLN A 196 -11.96 13.33 -3.96
CA GLN A 196 -10.58 13.33 -4.45
C GLN A 196 -9.82 14.51 -3.87
N VAL A 197 -8.61 14.25 -3.40
CA VAL A 197 -7.69 15.26 -2.87
C VAL A 197 -6.32 15.09 -3.49
N LEU A 198 -5.75 16.15 -4.03
CA LEU A 198 -4.35 16.22 -4.43
C LEU A 198 -3.58 16.87 -3.29
N LEU A 199 -2.90 16.07 -2.48
CA LEU A 199 -2.21 16.54 -1.28
C LEU A 199 -0.70 16.73 -1.49
N GLY A 200 -0.10 15.94 -2.36
CA GLY A 200 1.35 15.82 -2.48
C GLY A 200 1.93 14.87 -1.43
N GLU A 201 3.21 14.59 -1.56
CA GLU A 201 3.97 13.79 -0.60
C GLU A 201 4.83 14.70 0.27
N GLY A 202 4.81 14.46 1.58
CA GLY A 202 5.67 15.16 2.53
C GLY A 202 7.10 14.64 2.45
N VAL A 203 8.07 15.55 2.53
CA VAL A 203 9.48 15.19 2.61
C VAL A 203 10.11 15.81 3.86
N GLU A 204 10.98 15.05 4.51
CA GLU A 204 11.77 15.57 5.61
C GLU A 204 12.80 16.55 5.07
N THR A 205 12.85 17.74 5.65
CA THR A 205 13.78 18.80 5.26
C THR A 205 14.82 19.14 6.32
N ASP A 206 14.69 18.54 7.50
CA ASP A 206 15.60 18.78 8.65
C ASP A 206 16.80 17.81 8.61
N PHE A 207 17.60 17.93 7.56
CA PHE A 207 18.80 17.13 7.38
C PHE A 207 20.06 18.01 7.32
N GLU A 208 21.12 17.57 8.02
CA GLU A 208 22.49 18.01 7.72
C GLU A 208 23.00 17.33 6.44
N TYR A 209 23.01 18.07 5.35
CA TYR A 209 23.59 17.61 4.11
C TYR A 209 25.12 17.59 4.19
N ASN A 210 25.73 16.43 4.02
CA ASN A 210 27.17 16.26 4.05
C ASN A 210 27.64 15.43 2.87
N ALA A 211 27.96 16.10 1.77
CA ALA A 211 28.42 15.48 0.54
C ALA A 211 29.75 14.74 0.74
N ASP A 212 30.65 15.28 1.56
CA ASP A 212 31.97 14.66 1.80
C ASP A 212 31.86 13.34 2.57
N ARG A 213 30.94 13.27 3.54
CA ARG A 213 30.63 12.02 4.25
C ARG A 213 30.16 10.92 3.28
N PHE A 214 29.28 11.29 2.34
CA PHE A 214 28.79 10.37 1.32
C PHE A 214 29.89 9.91 0.38
N ARG A 215 30.65 10.86 -0.17
CA ARG A 215 31.79 10.58 -1.07
C ARG A 215 32.82 9.68 -0.41
N LYS A 216 33.21 9.98 0.83
CA LYS A 216 34.15 9.17 1.61
C LYS A 216 33.63 7.76 1.87
N LYS A 217 32.33 7.63 2.22
CA LYS A 217 31.70 6.33 2.52
C LYS A 217 31.71 5.39 1.31
N TYR A 218 31.45 5.95 0.12
CA TYR A 218 31.31 5.16 -1.10
C TYR A 218 32.51 5.27 -2.06
N ASN A 219 33.58 5.94 -1.62
CA ASN A 219 34.81 6.18 -2.41
C ASN A 219 34.53 6.81 -3.79
N ILE A 220 33.70 7.86 -3.81
CA ILE A 220 33.29 8.55 -5.04
C ILE A 220 34.09 9.85 -5.16
N ASN A 221 34.99 9.92 -6.14
CA ASN A 221 35.83 11.09 -6.39
C ASN A 221 35.37 11.95 -7.57
N GLU A 222 34.64 11.33 -8.50
CA GLU A 222 34.16 11.97 -9.71
C GLU A 222 32.76 12.59 -9.54
N PRO A 223 32.34 13.52 -10.41
CA PRO A 223 30.95 13.94 -10.52
C PRO A 223 30.04 12.74 -10.84
N TYR A 224 28.86 12.67 -10.19
CA TYR A 224 27.93 11.58 -10.42
C TYR A 224 26.49 12.08 -10.47
N ILE A 225 25.65 11.30 -11.12
CA ILE A 225 24.19 11.44 -11.10
C ILE A 225 23.64 10.19 -10.39
N LEU A 226 22.84 10.41 -9.34
CA LEU A 226 22.17 9.33 -8.60
C LEU A 226 20.72 9.22 -9.06
N SER A 227 20.33 8.03 -9.51
CA SER A 227 18.93 7.67 -9.70
C SER A 227 18.52 6.68 -8.62
N LEU A 228 17.37 6.90 -7.99
CA LEU A 228 16.79 6.03 -6.96
C LEU A 228 15.67 5.14 -7.50
N ILE A 229 15.34 5.29 -8.78
CA ILE A 229 14.33 4.51 -9.48
C ILE A 229 15.03 3.51 -10.40
N HIS A 230 14.43 2.35 -10.61
CA HIS A 230 14.93 1.39 -11.59
C HIS A 230 15.00 2.01 -12.99
N ILE A 231 16.16 1.95 -13.55
CA ILE A 231 16.42 2.38 -14.92
C ILE A 231 16.36 1.17 -15.84
#